data_962c81d55002c0abd223f68722aca64f
#
_entry.id   962c81d55002c0abd223f68722aca64f
#
_cell.length_a   1.000
_cell.length_b   1.000
_cell.length_c   1.000
_cell.angle_alpha   90.00
_cell.angle_beta   90.00
_cell.angle_gamma   90.00
#
_symmetry.space_group_name_H-M   'P 1'
#
loop_
_entity.id
_entity.type
_entity.pdbx_description
1 polymer ?
#
loop_
_entity_poly.entity_id
_entity_poly.type
_entity_poly.pdbx_seq_one_letter_code
_entity_poly.pdbx_strand_id
1 'polypeptide(L)'
;MKVLIIYATTEGQTRKISEHVADQLREAGHEVALRHCADWQSDFHIGEFDRVILAGSVHQKRHQRELEIFVPAHLSELAGKPTLFISVSLFAAYPDGMAEAQTYVDEFLETAKWRPSGVVLAAGALRYDEYDYFMEQIVRHVVLEGREDAGSRGEHEFTDWKALSDEVNAFVDPDPA
;
A
#
# COMPACT_ATOMS: atom_id res chain seq x y z
N MET A 1 -5.12 -21.18 1.87
CA MET A 1 -5.88 -20.49 0.81
C MET A 1 -4.93 -19.85 -0.19
N LYS A 2 -5.45 -19.39 -1.35
CA LYS A 2 -4.68 -18.66 -2.36
C LYS A 2 -4.88 -17.16 -2.19
N VAL A 3 -3.78 -16.42 -2.01
CA VAL A 3 -3.80 -14.96 -1.83
C VAL A 3 -3.05 -14.29 -2.97
N LEU A 4 -3.66 -13.29 -3.59
CA LEU A 4 -3.03 -12.45 -4.59
C LEU A 4 -2.63 -11.11 -3.96
N ILE A 5 -1.39 -10.72 -4.13
CA ILE A 5 -0.90 -9.40 -3.74
C ILE A 5 -0.49 -8.66 -5.01
N ILE A 6 -1.11 -7.50 -5.25
CA ILE A 6 -0.81 -6.61 -6.38
C ILE A 6 -0.30 -5.29 -5.78
N TYR A 7 0.82 -4.80 -6.27
CA TYR A 7 1.38 -3.55 -5.79
C TYR A 7 1.82 -2.62 -6.91
N ALA A 8 1.79 -1.33 -6.60
CA ALA A 8 2.45 -0.28 -7.38
C ALA A 8 3.34 0.56 -6.45
N THR A 9 4.51 0.94 -6.93
CA THR A 9 5.50 1.69 -6.14
C THR A 9 6.33 2.60 -7.02
N THR A 10 6.68 3.77 -6.53
CA THR A 10 7.63 4.68 -7.16
C THR A 10 9.03 4.51 -6.55
N GLU A 11 9.11 4.40 -5.23
CA GLU A 11 10.38 4.45 -4.49
C GLU A 11 10.77 3.13 -3.82
N GLY A 12 9.98 2.09 -4.02
CA GLY A 12 10.28 0.74 -3.57
C GLY A 12 9.75 0.36 -2.18
N GLN A 13 9.30 1.29 -1.33
CA GLN A 13 8.82 0.94 0.02
C GLN A 13 7.54 0.09 -0.04
N THR A 14 6.61 0.37 -0.93
CA THR A 14 5.41 -0.46 -1.12
C THR A 14 5.77 -1.87 -1.57
N ARG A 15 6.81 -2.02 -2.40
CA ARG A 15 7.33 -3.33 -2.78
C ARG A 15 7.84 -4.08 -1.56
N LYS A 16 8.68 -3.45 -0.71
CA LYS A 16 9.20 -4.04 0.52
C LYS A 16 8.08 -4.48 1.46
N ILE A 17 7.05 -3.64 1.62
CA ILE A 17 5.83 -3.96 2.39
C ILE A 17 5.13 -5.19 1.79
N SER A 18 4.94 -5.22 0.48
CA SER A 18 4.26 -6.31 -0.21
C SER A 18 5.03 -7.63 -0.16
N GLU A 19 6.36 -7.58 -0.24
CA GLU A 19 7.25 -8.73 -0.07
C GLU A 19 7.16 -9.27 1.36
N HIS A 20 7.21 -8.39 2.38
CA HIS A 20 7.05 -8.77 3.78
C HIS A 20 5.69 -9.47 4.04
N VAL A 21 4.60 -8.89 3.56
CA VAL A 21 3.26 -9.47 3.66
C VAL A 21 3.19 -10.83 2.94
N ALA A 22 3.80 -10.94 1.76
CA ALA A 22 3.83 -12.20 1.02
C ALA A 22 4.58 -13.30 1.78
N ASP A 23 5.72 -12.97 2.39
CA ASP A 23 6.53 -13.94 3.12
C ASP A 23 5.83 -14.35 4.43
N GLN A 24 5.25 -13.42 5.18
CA GLN A 24 4.41 -13.70 6.34
C GLN A 24 3.29 -14.69 6.03
N LEU A 25 2.55 -14.47 4.94
CA LEU A 25 1.44 -15.34 4.55
C LEU A 25 1.92 -16.71 4.06
N ARG A 26 3.07 -16.78 3.39
CA ARG A 26 3.69 -18.08 3.00
C ARG A 26 4.13 -18.87 4.22
N GLU A 27 4.73 -18.21 5.21
CA GLU A 27 5.12 -18.83 6.49
C GLU A 27 3.89 -19.37 7.25
N ALA A 28 2.74 -18.68 7.13
CA ALA A 28 1.45 -19.15 7.66
C ALA A 28 0.82 -20.28 6.82
N GLY A 29 1.46 -20.74 5.75
CA GLY A 29 1.00 -21.88 4.93
C GLY A 29 0.04 -21.51 3.79
N HIS A 30 -0.06 -20.23 3.43
CA HIS A 30 -0.86 -19.78 2.28
C HIS A 30 -0.06 -19.85 0.96
N GLU A 31 -0.77 -20.11 -0.13
CA GLU A 31 -0.21 -19.96 -1.48
C GLU A 31 -0.32 -18.48 -1.90
N VAL A 32 0.81 -17.81 -2.12
CA VAL A 32 0.84 -16.36 -2.37
C VAL A 32 1.47 -16.05 -3.71
N ALA A 33 0.71 -15.39 -4.57
CA ALA A 33 1.19 -14.74 -5.77
C ALA A 33 1.42 -13.24 -5.52
N LEU A 34 2.62 -12.76 -5.79
CA LEU A 34 3.00 -11.35 -5.69
C LEU A 34 3.26 -10.80 -7.10
N ARG A 35 2.61 -9.71 -7.47
CA ARG A 35 2.71 -9.09 -8.81
C ARG A 35 2.84 -7.57 -8.71
N HIS A 36 3.74 -7.02 -9.50
CA HIS A 36 3.71 -5.58 -9.76
C HIS A 36 2.58 -5.26 -10.74
N CYS A 37 1.87 -4.17 -10.50
CA CYS A 37 0.70 -3.79 -11.28
C CYS A 37 1.00 -3.59 -12.78
N ALA A 38 2.19 -3.07 -13.11
CA ALA A 38 2.63 -2.87 -14.48
C ALA A 38 3.00 -4.19 -15.22
N ASP A 39 3.26 -5.27 -14.47
CA ASP A 39 3.63 -6.58 -15.04
C ASP A 39 2.41 -7.51 -15.21
N TRP A 40 1.21 -6.94 -15.15
CA TRP A 40 -0.03 -7.70 -15.30
C TRP A 40 -0.15 -8.29 -16.70
N GLN A 41 -0.36 -9.58 -16.77
CA GLN A 41 -0.54 -10.33 -18.02
C GLN A 41 -2.00 -10.80 -18.16
N SER A 42 -2.49 -10.85 -19.38
CA SER A 42 -3.90 -11.18 -19.67
C SER A 42 -4.31 -12.62 -19.35
N ASP A 43 -3.34 -13.51 -19.17
CA ASP A 43 -3.56 -14.91 -18.79
C ASP A 43 -3.63 -15.14 -17.27
N PHE A 44 -3.47 -14.09 -16.49
CA PHE A 44 -3.54 -14.13 -15.03
C PHE A 44 -4.95 -13.70 -14.55
N HIS A 45 -5.66 -14.58 -13.89
CA HIS A 45 -7.04 -14.36 -13.50
C HIS A 45 -7.17 -14.16 -11.98
N ILE A 46 -7.71 -13.01 -11.56
CA ILE A 46 -8.03 -12.71 -10.15
C ILE A 46 -9.00 -13.75 -9.58
N GLY A 47 -9.86 -14.33 -10.43
CA GLY A 47 -10.83 -15.36 -10.09
C GLY A 47 -10.25 -16.59 -9.38
N GLU A 48 -8.97 -16.92 -9.60
CA GLU A 48 -8.30 -18.10 -9.06
C GLU A 48 -7.87 -17.95 -7.59
N PHE A 49 -7.97 -16.74 -7.03
CA PHE A 49 -7.55 -16.43 -5.66
C PHE A 49 -8.75 -16.29 -4.72
N ASP A 50 -8.55 -16.69 -3.47
CA ASP A 50 -9.56 -16.59 -2.42
C ASP A 50 -9.65 -15.15 -1.85
N ARG A 51 -8.51 -14.46 -1.77
CA ARG A 51 -8.39 -13.09 -1.26
C ARG A 51 -7.42 -12.28 -2.12
N VAL A 52 -7.64 -10.96 -2.15
CA VAL A 52 -6.78 -10.04 -2.91
C VAL A 52 -6.34 -8.89 -2.00
N ILE A 53 -5.04 -8.62 -2.00
CA ILE A 53 -4.45 -7.46 -1.33
C ILE A 53 -3.89 -6.54 -2.42
N LEU A 54 -4.31 -5.27 -2.41
CA LEU A 54 -3.73 -4.24 -3.26
C LEU A 54 -2.91 -3.30 -2.38
N ALA A 55 -1.71 -2.97 -2.82
CA ALA A 55 -0.84 -2.03 -2.10
C ALA A 55 -0.34 -0.93 -3.04
N GLY A 56 -0.44 0.31 -2.59
CA GLY A 56 0.02 1.47 -3.34
C GLY A 56 0.52 2.59 -2.47
N SER A 57 1.57 3.29 -2.91
CA SER A 57 2.05 4.48 -2.22
C SER A 57 1.37 5.74 -2.73
N VAL A 58 1.31 6.73 -1.84
CA VAL A 58 0.91 8.09 -2.19
C VAL A 58 2.15 8.86 -2.61
N HIS A 59 2.13 9.40 -3.82
CA HIS A 59 3.14 10.31 -4.33
C HIS A 59 2.46 11.56 -4.89
N GLN A 60 2.93 12.75 -4.53
CA GLN A 60 2.31 14.02 -4.92
C GLN A 60 0.78 14.05 -4.67
N LYS A 61 0.36 13.60 -3.47
CA LYS A 61 -1.04 13.55 -3.01
C LYS A 61 -1.96 12.58 -3.76
N ARG A 62 -1.42 11.65 -4.54
CA ARG A 62 -2.19 10.65 -5.29
C ARG A 62 -1.55 9.27 -5.21
N HIS A 63 -2.36 8.24 -5.32
CA HIS A 63 -1.85 6.88 -5.55
C HIS A 63 -1.31 6.74 -6.97
N GLN A 64 -0.49 5.71 -7.20
CA GLN A 64 0.11 5.46 -8.52
C GLN A 64 -0.95 5.29 -9.60
N ARG A 65 -0.67 5.88 -10.76
CA ARG A 65 -1.54 5.83 -11.94
C ARG A 65 -1.83 4.38 -12.39
N GLU A 66 -0.89 3.48 -12.19
CA GLU A 66 -1.05 2.07 -12.53
C GLU A 66 -2.21 1.43 -11.77
N LEU A 67 -2.38 1.76 -10.46
CA LEU A 67 -3.53 1.31 -9.68
C LEU A 67 -4.82 2.02 -10.09
N GLU A 68 -4.76 3.31 -10.42
CA GLU A 68 -5.91 4.07 -10.91
C GLU A 68 -6.46 3.51 -12.24
N ILE A 69 -5.62 2.83 -13.02
CA ILE A 69 -6.04 2.14 -14.25
C ILE A 69 -6.46 0.70 -13.95
N PHE A 70 -5.67 -0.01 -13.14
CA PHE A 70 -5.88 -1.43 -12.86
C PHE A 70 -7.21 -1.69 -12.14
N VAL A 71 -7.48 -0.95 -11.07
CA VAL A 71 -8.65 -1.21 -10.22
C VAL A 71 -9.96 -1.07 -10.99
N PRO A 72 -10.22 0.02 -11.74
CA PRO A 72 -11.43 0.13 -12.55
C PRO A 72 -11.57 -0.95 -13.63
N ALA A 73 -10.45 -1.40 -14.23
CA ALA A 73 -10.45 -2.44 -15.25
C ALA A 73 -10.85 -3.82 -14.72
N HIS A 74 -10.63 -4.08 -13.40
CA HIS A 74 -10.87 -5.37 -12.76
C HIS A 74 -11.95 -5.31 -11.65
N LEU A 75 -12.80 -4.26 -11.65
CA LEU A 75 -13.81 -4.06 -10.61
C LEU A 75 -14.75 -5.25 -10.42
N SER A 76 -15.17 -5.88 -11.52
CA SER A 76 -16.10 -7.03 -11.47
C SER A 76 -15.47 -8.25 -10.78
N GLU A 77 -14.17 -8.45 -10.97
CA GLU A 77 -13.43 -9.55 -10.35
C GLU A 77 -13.12 -9.26 -8.87
N LEU A 78 -12.76 -8.01 -8.57
CA LEU A 78 -12.49 -7.56 -7.21
C LEU A 78 -13.75 -7.51 -6.34
N ALA A 79 -14.89 -7.11 -6.89
CA ALA A 79 -16.16 -7.02 -6.16
C ALA A 79 -16.68 -8.37 -5.66
N GLY A 80 -16.27 -9.47 -6.28
CA GLY A 80 -16.67 -10.82 -5.90
C GLY A 80 -15.83 -11.45 -4.78
N LYS A 81 -14.84 -10.73 -4.23
CA LYS A 81 -13.85 -11.28 -3.30
C LYS A 81 -13.61 -10.38 -2.11
N PRO A 82 -13.18 -10.97 -0.96
CA PRO A 82 -12.59 -10.16 0.11
C PRO A 82 -11.31 -9.48 -0.39
N THR A 83 -11.25 -8.16 -0.23
CA THR A 83 -10.12 -7.35 -0.69
C THR A 83 -9.61 -6.44 0.42
N LEU A 84 -8.28 -6.30 0.53
CA LEU A 84 -7.62 -5.37 1.43
C LEU A 84 -6.85 -4.33 0.63
N PHE A 85 -6.96 -3.06 1.00
CA PHE A 85 -6.15 -2.01 0.42
C PHE A 85 -5.12 -1.50 1.43
N ILE A 86 -3.83 -1.62 1.11
CA ILE A 86 -2.73 -1.07 1.89
C ILE A 86 -2.28 0.23 1.23
N SER A 87 -2.62 1.34 1.83
CA SER A 87 -2.18 2.67 1.40
C SER A 87 -0.94 3.09 2.14
N VAL A 88 0.16 3.28 1.41
CA VAL A 88 1.46 3.64 1.98
C VAL A 88 1.72 5.13 1.80
N SER A 89 1.90 5.86 2.90
CA SER A 89 2.20 7.30 2.83
C SER A 89 3.07 7.76 4.00
N LEU A 90 3.80 8.86 3.83
CA LEU A 90 4.54 9.48 4.94
C LEU A 90 3.60 10.09 5.98
N PHE A 91 2.41 10.52 5.59
CA PHE A 91 1.42 11.05 6.52
C PHE A 91 0.95 10.02 7.55
N ALA A 92 0.91 8.74 7.18
CA ALA A 92 0.55 7.65 8.10
C ALA A 92 1.59 7.39 9.20
N ALA A 93 2.78 8.00 9.12
CA ALA A 93 3.81 7.90 10.16
C ALA A 93 3.47 8.70 11.42
N TYR A 94 2.46 9.57 11.38
CA TYR A 94 2.22 10.56 12.42
C TYR A 94 0.74 10.67 12.77
N PRO A 95 0.37 10.77 14.06
CA PRO A 95 -1.03 10.83 14.47
C PRO A 95 -1.82 11.98 13.83
N ASP A 96 -1.23 13.15 13.68
CA ASP A 96 -1.84 14.33 13.04
C ASP A 96 -1.86 14.24 11.50
N GLY A 97 -1.11 13.32 10.90
CA GLY A 97 -1.12 13.03 9.46
C GLY A 97 -2.17 11.99 9.04
N MET A 98 -2.74 11.23 9.97
CA MET A 98 -3.66 10.13 9.65
C MET A 98 -4.92 10.58 8.90
N ALA A 99 -5.47 11.75 9.24
CA ALA A 99 -6.63 12.31 8.54
C ALA A 99 -6.32 12.63 7.07
N GLU A 100 -5.13 13.16 6.79
CA GLU A 100 -4.67 13.42 5.42
C GLU A 100 -4.40 12.12 4.66
N ALA A 101 -3.78 11.13 5.30
CA ALA A 101 -3.57 9.80 4.72
C ALA A 101 -4.92 9.13 4.35
N GLN A 102 -5.94 9.28 5.19
CA GLN A 102 -7.28 8.78 4.91
C GLN A 102 -7.93 9.51 3.73
N THR A 103 -7.75 10.83 3.63
CA THR A 103 -8.27 11.63 2.51
C THR A 103 -7.78 11.09 1.15
N TYR A 104 -6.49 10.75 1.04
CA TYR A 104 -5.96 10.17 -0.21
C TYR A 104 -6.57 8.81 -0.55
N VAL A 105 -6.86 8.00 0.46
CA VAL A 105 -7.56 6.73 0.27
C VAL A 105 -8.97 6.98 -0.23
N ASP A 106 -9.72 7.86 0.42
CA ASP A 106 -11.11 8.16 0.07
C ASP A 106 -11.23 8.69 -1.36
N GLU A 107 -10.34 9.61 -1.77
CA GLU A 107 -10.27 10.14 -3.13
C GLU A 107 -9.97 9.04 -4.16
N PHE A 108 -9.01 8.15 -3.85
CA PHE A 108 -8.69 7.02 -4.72
C PHE A 108 -9.86 6.07 -4.87
N LEU A 109 -10.49 5.66 -3.76
CA LEU A 109 -11.60 4.71 -3.75
C LEU A 109 -12.83 5.28 -4.47
N GLU A 110 -13.10 6.58 -4.30
CA GLU A 110 -14.19 7.27 -5.00
C GLU A 110 -13.93 7.30 -6.51
N THR A 111 -12.72 7.67 -6.92
CA THR A 111 -12.33 7.74 -8.34
C THR A 111 -12.35 6.35 -8.99
N ALA A 112 -11.81 5.34 -8.32
CA ALA A 112 -11.78 3.96 -8.80
C ALA A 112 -13.14 3.26 -8.70
N LYS A 113 -14.10 3.85 -7.99
CA LYS A 113 -15.43 3.25 -7.66
C LYS A 113 -15.30 1.88 -7.00
N TRP A 114 -14.26 1.71 -6.21
CA TRP A 114 -13.95 0.46 -5.54
C TRP A 114 -14.24 0.55 -4.05
N ARG A 115 -14.72 -0.56 -3.47
CA ARG A 115 -14.99 -0.68 -2.04
C ARG A 115 -14.32 -1.95 -1.53
N PRO A 116 -13.08 -1.86 -1.02
CA PRO A 116 -12.41 -3.00 -0.40
C PRO A 116 -13.11 -3.41 0.91
N SER A 117 -12.88 -4.64 1.35
CA SER A 117 -13.37 -5.15 2.63
C SER A 117 -12.65 -4.51 3.83
N GLY A 118 -11.42 -4.06 3.63
CA GLY A 118 -10.63 -3.36 4.63
C GLY A 118 -9.62 -2.40 4.01
N VAL A 119 -9.16 -1.44 4.80
CA VAL A 119 -8.10 -0.49 4.44
C VAL A 119 -7.09 -0.43 5.56
N VAL A 120 -5.80 -0.49 5.22
CA VAL A 120 -4.67 -0.28 6.13
C VAL A 120 -3.91 0.96 5.70
N LEU A 121 -3.72 1.90 6.61
CA LEU A 121 -2.84 3.05 6.42
C LEU A 121 -1.45 2.67 6.95
N ALA A 122 -0.51 2.43 6.06
CA ALA A 122 0.85 2.07 6.41
C ALA A 122 1.79 3.26 6.26
N ALA A 123 2.65 3.47 7.24
CA ALA A 123 3.71 4.46 7.12
C ALA A 123 4.76 4.01 6.09
N GLY A 124 5.18 4.93 5.25
CA GLY A 124 6.19 4.70 4.23
C GLY A 124 7.62 4.89 4.72
N ALA A 125 8.52 5.16 3.79
CA ALA A 125 9.89 5.55 4.06
C ALA A 125 10.23 6.85 3.30
N LEU A 126 11.15 7.61 3.86
CA LEU A 126 11.71 8.79 3.25
C LEU A 126 13.13 8.48 2.80
N ARG A 127 13.39 8.63 1.49
CA ARG A 127 14.70 8.41 0.87
C ARG A 127 15.22 9.69 0.30
N TYR A 128 16.08 10.36 1.05
CA TYR A 128 16.64 11.66 0.62
C TYR A 128 17.54 11.55 -0.62
N ASP A 129 18.21 10.41 -0.80
CA ASP A 129 19.17 10.22 -1.90
C ASP A 129 18.51 9.98 -3.27
N GLU A 130 17.20 9.66 -3.30
CA GLU A 130 16.44 9.39 -4.52
C GLU A 130 15.59 10.60 -4.99
N TYR A 131 15.52 11.65 -4.18
CA TYR A 131 14.84 12.89 -4.56
C TYR A 131 15.81 13.85 -5.22
N ASP A 132 15.39 14.44 -6.34
CA ASP A 132 16.06 15.63 -6.82
C ASP A 132 15.82 16.79 -5.83
N TYR A 133 16.67 17.82 -5.91
CA TYR A 133 16.64 18.97 -5.01
C TYR A 133 15.24 19.59 -4.86
N PHE A 134 14.44 19.57 -5.90
CA PHE A 134 13.09 20.17 -5.91
C PHE A 134 12.09 19.33 -5.08
N MET A 135 12.13 18.00 -5.22
CA MET A 135 11.30 17.10 -4.43
C MET A 135 11.67 17.14 -2.95
N GLU A 136 12.97 17.25 -2.63
CA GLU A 136 13.43 17.41 -1.25
C GLU A 136 12.80 18.65 -0.58
N GLN A 137 12.73 19.79 -1.30
CA GLN A 137 12.11 21.00 -0.78
C GLN A 137 10.59 20.84 -0.57
N ILE A 138 9.89 20.14 -1.47
CA ILE A 138 8.46 19.87 -1.32
C ILE A 138 8.22 18.97 -0.11
N VAL A 139 8.98 17.90 0.04
CA VAL A 139 8.86 16.98 1.18
C VAL A 139 9.14 17.71 2.49
N ARG A 140 10.22 18.48 2.58
CA ARG A 140 10.54 19.28 3.78
C ARG A 140 9.43 20.28 4.13
N HIS A 141 8.87 20.96 3.13
CA HIS A 141 7.90 22.03 3.37
C HIS A 141 6.49 21.52 3.66
N VAL A 142 6.06 20.46 2.96
CA VAL A 142 4.68 19.98 3.01
C VAL A 142 4.48 18.87 4.05
N VAL A 143 5.46 17.98 4.21
CA VAL A 143 5.31 16.78 5.05
C VAL A 143 5.96 16.96 6.42
N LEU A 144 7.07 17.71 6.49
CA LEU A 144 7.91 17.80 7.68
C LEU A 144 7.87 19.17 8.37
N GLU A 145 6.98 20.06 7.98
CA GLU A 145 6.82 21.36 8.59
C GLU A 145 6.49 21.20 10.09
N GLY A 146 7.45 21.57 10.95
CA GLY A 146 7.35 21.46 12.39
C GLY A 146 7.89 20.16 13.03
N ARG A 147 8.64 19.33 12.29
CA ARG A 147 9.20 18.06 12.81
C ARG A 147 10.73 18.05 12.73
N GLU A 148 11.40 18.13 13.89
CA GLU A 148 12.86 18.29 14.00
C GLU A 148 13.66 17.02 13.66
N ASP A 149 13.05 15.84 13.71
CA ASP A 149 13.70 14.53 13.60
C ASP A 149 13.88 13.99 12.17
N ALA A 150 13.26 14.62 11.17
CA ALA A 150 13.42 14.23 9.77
C ALA A 150 14.58 14.93 9.03
N GLY A 151 15.50 15.55 9.73
CA GLY A 151 16.52 16.44 9.18
C GLY A 151 17.86 15.81 8.80
N SER A 152 18.08 14.50 8.94
CA SER A 152 19.35 13.86 8.59
C SER A 152 19.30 13.23 7.20
N ARG A 153 20.42 13.29 6.45
CA ARG A 153 20.58 12.60 5.17
C ARG A 153 20.52 11.08 5.37
N GLY A 154 19.77 10.38 4.50
CA GLY A 154 19.68 8.92 4.49
C GLY A 154 18.26 8.42 4.33
N GLU A 155 18.06 7.11 4.41
CA GLU A 155 16.76 6.46 4.38
C GLU A 155 16.17 6.43 5.81
N HIS A 156 14.95 6.94 5.98
CA HIS A 156 14.19 6.84 7.22
C HIS A 156 12.93 6.02 6.95
N GLU A 157 12.84 4.83 7.56
CA GLU A 157 11.69 3.95 7.48
C GLU A 157 10.79 4.14 8.71
N PHE A 158 9.51 4.40 8.47
CA PHE A 158 8.50 4.64 9.51
C PHE A 158 7.49 3.50 9.61
N THR A 159 7.62 2.44 8.82
CA THR A 159 6.67 1.33 8.77
C THR A 159 6.61 0.59 10.10
N ASP A 160 5.43 0.53 10.72
CA ASP A 160 5.15 -0.35 11.86
C ASP A 160 4.84 -1.75 11.33
N TRP A 161 5.88 -2.58 11.25
CA TRP A 161 5.80 -3.93 10.71
C TRP A 161 4.87 -4.85 11.53
N LYS A 162 4.83 -4.63 12.85
CA LYS A 162 3.97 -5.43 13.72
C LYS A 162 2.50 -5.09 13.50
N ALA A 163 2.14 -3.82 13.53
CA ALA A 163 0.78 -3.38 13.28
C ALA A 163 0.29 -3.80 11.89
N LEU A 164 1.14 -3.65 10.85
CA LEU A 164 0.83 -4.13 9.51
C LEU A 164 0.56 -5.64 9.48
N SER A 165 1.42 -6.43 10.14
CA SER A 165 1.28 -7.88 10.20
C SER A 165 -0.01 -8.31 10.92
N ASP A 166 -0.36 -7.65 12.01
CA ASP A 166 -1.58 -7.91 12.77
C ASP A 166 -2.84 -7.64 11.92
N GLU A 167 -2.88 -6.52 11.20
CA GLU A 167 -3.99 -6.15 10.30
C GLU A 167 -4.14 -7.13 9.12
N VAL A 168 -3.02 -7.56 8.53
CA VAL A 168 -3.05 -8.55 7.44
C VAL A 168 -3.54 -9.90 7.93
N ASN A 169 -3.08 -10.35 9.11
CA ASN A 169 -3.56 -11.59 9.71
C ASN A 169 -5.06 -11.53 9.99
N ALA A 170 -5.55 -10.44 10.58
CA ALA A 170 -6.97 -10.25 10.85
C ALA A 170 -7.81 -10.27 9.56
N PHE A 171 -7.28 -9.76 8.45
CA PHE A 171 -7.96 -9.81 7.14
C PHE A 171 -7.97 -11.22 6.56
N VAL A 172 -6.86 -11.96 6.66
CA VAL A 172 -6.74 -13.29 6.04
C VAL A 172 -7.42 -14.34 6.89
N ASP A 173 -7.35 -14.23 8.21
CA ASP A 173 -7.95 -15.17 9.16
C ASP A 173 -8.81 -14.41 10.19
N PRO A 174 -10.04 -13.99 9.77
CA PRO A 174 -10.90 -13.14 10.60
C PRO A 174 -11.45 -13.80 11.86
N ASP A 175 -11.26 -15.13 12.01
CA ASP A 175 -11.66 -15.89 13.19
C ASP A 175 -10.48 -16.78 13.65
N PRO A 176 -9.50 -16.23 14.39
CA PRO A 176 -8.51 -17.09 15.03
C PRO A 176 -9.23 -17.96 16.07
N ALA A 177 -9.19 -19.26 15.87
CA ALA A 177 -9.77 -20.25 16.76
C ALA A 177 -9.15 -20.23 18.18
#